data_40517d04fc19cfb431734380fedebdfe
#
_entry.id   40517d04fc19cfb431734380fedebdfe
#
_cell.length_a   1.000
_cell.length_b   1.000
_cell.length_c   1.000
_cell.angle_alpha   90.00
_cell.angle_beta   90.00
_cell.angle_gamma   90.00
#
_symmetry.space_group_name_H-M   'P 1'
#
loop_
_entity.id
_entity.type
_entity.pdbx_description
1 polymer ?
#
loop_
_entity_poly.entity_id
_entity_poly.type
_entity_poly.pdbx_seq_one_letter_code
_entity_poly.pdbx_strand_id
1 'polypeptide(L)'
;MKFNLIFVCLLFSIISICYGNINFSEKIHEKSLVKNQNNSILQDDEIEIGYIIEKFPWCHASMEINYSIESVIAVIKDVENYYKFFDSLSLSKQNTDDVVHIRIDMPLPFSDRDYTVVFDEVVDGNEILYSYKAVVSKDFPEMKNCVRLVNAQGEWYLYEMDNNKTYVRYTWNGQMLGDFPKWGYKQAWTRQGNEIISCLAKEVERRNYDQN
;
A
#
# COMPACT_ATOMS: atom_id res chain seq x y z
N MET A 1 -28.45 55.97 -22.95
CA MET A 1 -28.12 54.64 -23.56
C MET A 1 -27.43 53.80 -22.49
N LYS A 2 -28.19 52.87 -21.89
CA LYS A 2 -27.69 51.97 -20.83
C LYS A 2 -27.15 50.69 -21.53
N PHE A 3 -25.86 50.43 -21.49
CA PHE A 3 -25.31 49.19 -21.92
C PHE A 3 -25.17 48.25 -20.70
N ASN A 4 -25.77 47.09 -20.82
CA ASN A 4 -25.88 46.03 -19.80
C ASN A 4 -24.52 45.41 -19.46
N LEU A 5 -24.16 45.52 -18.19
CA LEU A 5 -23.01 44.90 -17.54
C LEU A 5 -23.38 43.51 -16.97
N ILE A 6 -24.07 42.66 -17.72
CA ILE A 6 -24.55 41.34 -17.23
C ILE A 6 -23.99 40.16 -18.02
N PHE A 7 -23.03 40.34 -18.93
CA PHE A 7 -22.59 39.23 -19.79
C PHE A 7 -21.14 38.79 -19.62
N VAL A 8 -20.46 39.15 -18.52
CA VAL A 8 -19.06 38.74 -18.29
C VAL A 8 -18.90 37.78 -17.10
N CYS A 9 -19.94 37.49 -16.33
CA CYS A 9 -19.84 36.55 -15.18
C CYS A 9 -20.26 35.13 -15.46
N LEU A 10 -20.42 34.70 -16.72
CA LEU A 10 -20.93 33.35 -17.06
C LEU A 10 -19.94 32.45 -17.83
N LEU A 11 -18.64 32.82 -17.86
CA LEU A 11 -17.63 32.01 -18.57
C LEU A 11 -16.49 31.52 -17.69
N PHE A 12 -16.61 31.61 -16.35
CA PHE A 12 -15.61 31.03 -15.43
C PHE A 12 -16.14 29.87 -14.59
N SER A 13 -17.29 29.29 -14.89
CA SER A 13 -17.87 28.21 -14.09
C SER A 13 -18.04 26.87 -14.81
N ILE A 14 -17.38 26.63 -15.92
CA ILE A 14 -17.46 25.34 -16.62
C ILE A 14 -16.08 24.89 -17.08
N ILE A 15 -15.10 24.83 -16.18
CA ILE A 15 -13.97 23.90 -16.26
C ILE A 15 -13.67 23.43 -14.82
N SER A 16 -14.69 22.98 -14.13
CA SER A 16 -14.52 21.97 -13.11
C SER A 16 -14.70 20.65 -13.85
N ILE A 17 -13.70 20.29 -14.63
CA ILE A 17 -13.59 18.93 -15.16
C ILE A 17 -13.56 18.04 -13.92
N CYS A 18 -14.66 17.31 -13.73
CA CYS A 18 -14.78 16.19 -12.85
C CYS A 18 -13.66 15.18 -13.18
N TYR A 19 -12.45 15.42 -12.68
CA TYR A 19 -11.66 14.32 -12.19
C TYR A 19 -12.44 13.85 -10.97
N GLY A 20 -13.36 12.92 -11.21
CA GLY A 20 -13.94 12.16 -10.14
C GLY A 20 -12.74 11.62 -9.36
N ASN A 21 -12.50 12.17 -8.20
CA ASN A 21 -11.75 11.52 -7.15
C ASN A 21 -12.55 10.25 -6.85
N ILE A 22 -12.29 9.21 -7.64
CA ILE A 22 -12.66 7.86 -7.27
C ILE A 22 -11.86 7.68 -6.01
N ASN A 23 -12.54 7.71 -4.87
CA ASN A 23 -11.96 7.47 -3.57
C ASN A 23 -11.45 6.03 -3.64
N PHE A 24 -10.16 5.90 -3.98
CA PHE A 24 -9.55 4.63 -4.35
C PHE A 24 -9.47 3.73 -3.12
N SER A 25 -9.28 4.34 -1.96
CA SER A 25 -9.30 3.73 -0.65
C SER A 25 -10.66 3.07 -0.35
N GLU A 26 -11.78 3.77 -0.57
CA GLU A 26 -13.11 3.16 -0.42
C GLU A 26 -13.28 1.89 -1.28
N LYS A 27 -12.83 1.91 -2.53
CA LYS A 27 -12.98 0.75 -3.41
C LYS A 27 -12.11 -0.43 -3.02
N ILE A 28 -10.88 -0.21 -2.54
CA ILE A 28 -10.01 -1.29 -2.05
C ILE A 28 -10.60 -1.84 -0.75
N HIS A 29 -10.98 -0.97 0.17
CA HIS A 29 -11.58 -1.36 1.44
C HIS A 29 -12.91 -2.12 1.25
N GLU A 30 -13.82 -1.63 0.41
CA GLU A 30 -15.05 -2.34 0.04
C GLU A 30 -14.77 -3.72 -0.57
N LYS A 31 -13.75 -3.82 -1.43
CA LYS A 31 -13.37 -5.08 -2.07
C LYS A 31 -12.72 -6.06 -1.12
N SER A 32 -11.99 -5.56 -0.13
CA SER A 32 -11.28 -6.39 0.83
C SER A 32 -12.18 -6.90 1.97
N LEU A 33 -13.22 -6.15 2.35
CA LEU A 33 -14.20 -6.56 3.36
C LEU A 33 -15.25 -7.55 2.83
N VAL A 34 -15.54 -7.52 1.55
CA VAL A 34 -16.45 -8.50 0.96
C VAL A 34 -15.68 -9.83 0.89
N LYS A 35 -16.19 -10.87 1.55
CA LYS A 35 -15.92 -12.26 1.20
C LYS A 35 -16.42 -12.48 -0.23
N ASN A 36 -15.68 -11.92 -1.17
CA ASN A 36 -16.04 -11.94 -2.57
C ASN A 36 -15.91 -13.39 -3.03
N GLN A 37 -16.93 -13.95 -3.65
CA GLN A 37 -16.94 -15.29 -4.21
C GLN A 37 -15.77 -15.55 -5.19
N ASN A 38 -15.03 -14.49 -5.55
CA ASN A 38 -13.88 -14.52 -6.45
C ASN A 38 -12.52 -14.46 -5.73
N ASN A 39 -12.49 -14.45 -4.39
CA ASN A 39 -11.23 -14.47 -3.65
C ASN A 39 -10.61 -15.88 -3.72
N SER A 40 -9.36 -15.93 -4.16
CA SER A 40 -8.58 -17.18 -4.21
C SER A 40 -7.61 -17.19 -3.04
N ILE A 41 -7.80 -18.11 -2.11
CA ILE A 41 -6.89 -18.29 -0.98
C ILE A 41 -5.64 -19.03 -1.43
N LEU A 42 -4.47 -18.52 -1.05
CA LEU A 42 -3.16 -19.12 -1.27
C LEU A 42 -2.63 -19.77 0.01
N GLN A 43 -2.95 -19.21 1.15
CA GLN A 43 -2.56 -19.68 2.48
C GLN A 43 -3.65 -19.29 3.48
N ASP A 44 -3.98 -20.19 4.40
CA ASP A 44 -5.00 -20.02 5.44
C ASP A 44 -4.52 -20.70 6.73
N ASP A 45 -3.57 -20.06 7.39
CA ASP A 45 -3.04 -20.43 8.70
C ASP A 45 -2.90 -19.16 9.57
N GLU A 46 -1.83 -19.01 10.36
CA GLU A 46 -1.59 -17.81 11.18
C GLU A 46 -1.59 -16.51 10.34
N ILE A 47 -1.10 -16.60 9.10
CA ILE A 47 -1.16 -15.52 8.11
C ILE A 47 -2.07 -15.97 6.97
N GLU A 48 -3.24 -15.36 6.84
CA GLU A 48 -4.10 -15.56 5.68
C GLU A 48 -3.52 -14.79 4.49
N ILE A 49 -3.39 -15.45 3.33
CA ILE A 49 -2.95 -14.82 2.09
C ILE A 49 -3.90 -15.18 0.96
N GLY A 50 -4.35 -14.19 0.22
CA GLY A 50 -5.22 -14.39 -0.92
C GLY A 50 -5.02 -13.37 -2.02
N TYR A 51 -5.78 -13.55 -3.11
CA TYR A 51 -5.79 -12.61 -4.23
C TYR A 51 -7.12 -12.61 -4.98
N ILE A 52 -7.38 -11.48 -5.65
CA ILE A 52 -8.51 -11.30 -6.58
C ILE A 52 -7.92 -10.82 -7.90
N ILE A 53 -8.41 -11.38 -9.02
CA ILE A 53 -8.06 -10.90 -10.35
C ILE A 53 -9.17 -9.99 -10.87
N GLU A 54 -8.84 -8.75 -11.09
CA GLU A 54 -9.65 -7.76 -11.80
C GLU A 54 -8.87 -7.24 -13.01
N LYS A 55 -8.90 -5.93 -13.26
CA LYS A 55 -8.00 -5.30 -14.24
C LYS A 55 -6.53 -5.61 -13.92
N PHE A 56 -6.21 -5.65 -12.63
CA PHE A 56 -4.92 -6.04 -12.06
C PHE A 56 -5.14 -7.11 -11.00
N PRO A 57 -4.13 -7.94 -10.68
CA PRO A 57 -4.19 -8.79 -9.49
C PRO A 57 -4.09 -7.90 -8.23
N TRP A 58 -5.00 -8.12 -7.30
CA TRP A 58 -4.95 -7.54 -5.96
C TRP A 58 -4.69 -8.65 -4.97
N CYS A 59 -3.61 -8.51 -4.23
CA CYS A 59 -3.21 -9.46 -3.21
C CYS A 59 -3.48 -8.90 -1.82
N HIS A 60 -3.71 -9.77 -0.85
CA HIS A 60 -3.80 -9.39 0.55
C HIS A 60 -3.11 -10.41 1.43
N ALA A 61 -2.62 -9.95 2.57
CA ALA A 61 -2.14 -10.76 3.67
C ALA A 61 -2.66 -10.16 4.98
N SER A 62 -3.07 -11.01 5.93
CA SER A 62 -3.63 -10.54 7.21
C SER A 62 -3.27 -11.46 8.36
N MET A 63 -3.19 -10.88 9.57
CA MET A 63 -3.05 -11.59 10.84
C MET A 63 -3.54 -10.74 12.02
N GLU A 64 -3.65 -11.34 13.20
CA GLU A 64 -3.80 -10.65 14.47
C GLU A 64 -2.43 -10.44 15.12
N ILE A 65 -2.15 -9.21 15.56
CA ILE A 65 -0.94 -8.84 16.30
C ILE A 65 -1.32 -8.53 17.76
N ASN A 66 -0.64 -9.15 18.74
CA ASN A 66 -0.91 -9.00 20.16
C ASN A 66 -0.30 -7.70 20.74
N TYR A 67 -0.55 -6.57 20.09
CA TYR A 67 -0.14 -5.23 20.47
C TYR A 67 -1.22 -4.21 20.07
N SER A 68 -1.21 -3.05 20.73
CA SER A 68 -2.17 -1.98 20.45
C SER A 68 -2.04 -1.41 19.03
N ILE A 69 -3.12 -0.84 18.53
CA ILE A 69 -3.16 -0.25 17.19
C ILE A 69 -2.13 0.89 17.03
N GLU A 70 -1.84 1.64 18.10
CA GLU A 70 -0.82 2.68 18.13
C GLU A 70 0.59 2.10 17.93
N SER A 71 0.89 0.97 18.59
CA SER A 71 2.18 0.29 18.43
C SER A 71 2.37 -0.22 17.01
N VAL A 72 1.32 -0.75 16.41
CA VAL A 72 1.36 -1.29 15.04
C VAL A 72 1.49 -0.15 14.02
N ILE A 73 0.65 0.89 14.11
CA ILE A 73 0.66 1.99 13.13
C ILE A 73 1.96 2.81 13.23
N ALA A 74 2.59 2.89 14.40
CA ALA A 74 3.87 3.56 14.56
C ALA A 74 5.00 2.90 13.75
N VAL A 75 4.98 1.57 13.59
CA VAL A 75 5.91 0.85 12.72
C VAL A 75 5.57 1.08 11.25
N ILE A 76 4.28 1.02 10.89
CA ILE A 76 3.83 1.20 9.50
C ILE A 76 4.11 2.63 9.00
N LYS A 77 4.03 3.64 9.85
CA LYS A 77 4.33 5.03 9.48
C LYS A 77 5.82 5.34 9.38
N ASP A 78 6.68 4.48 9.88
CA ASP A 78 8.14 4.66 9.85
C ASP A 78 8.73 4.30 8.48
N VAL A 79 8.19 4.94 7.43
CA VAL A 79 8.45 4.61 6.03
C VAL A 79 9.91 4.74 5.61
N GLU A 80 10.68 5.65 6.23
CA GLU A 80 12.10 5.83 5.92
C GLU A 80 12.98 4.68 6.43
N ASN A 81 12.47 3.89 7.37
CA ASN A 81 13.19 2.78 7.98
C ASN A 81 12.72 1.39 7.47
N TYR A 82 11.81 1.32 6.52
CA TYR A 82 11.30 0.06 5.97
C TYR A 82 12.41 -0.91 5.54
N TYR A 83 13.48 -0.41 4.91
CA TYR A 83 14.63 -1.24 4.50
C TYR A 83 15.40 -1.87 5.66
N LYS A 84 15.14 -1.49 6.91
CA LYS A 84 15.79 -2.06 8.09
C LYS A 84 15.08 -3.28 8.64
N PHE A 85 13.81 -3.45 8.35
CA PHE A 85 13.00 -4.52 8.91
C PHE A 85 12.13 -5.27 7.90
N PHE A 86 11.96 -4.81 6.66
CA PHE A 86 11.42 -5.63 5.58
C PHE A 86 12.56 -6.20 4.75
N ASP A 87 12.75 -7.52 4.82
CA ASP A 87 13.93 -8.22 4.29
C ASP A 87 14.16 -8.04 2.80
N SER A 88 13.08 -7.92 2.01
CA SER A 88 13.18 -7.72 0.56
C SER A 88 13.44 -6.28 0.13
N LEU A 89 13.45 -5.31 1.06
CA LEU A 89 13.65 -3.91 0.73
C LEU A 89 15.10 -3.48 0.93
N SER A 90 15.73 -2.96 -0.13
CA SER A 90 17.09 -2.40 -0.06
C SER A 90 17.12 -0.88 0.01
N LEU A 91 16.00 -0.22 -0.22
CA LEU A 91 15.87 1.23 -0.13
C LEU A 91 14.46 1.61 0.32
N SER A 92 14.39 2.56 1.25
CA SER A 92 13.18 3.34 1.54
C SER A 92 13.62 4.75 1.91
N LYS A 93 13.24 5.74 1.13
CA LYS A 93 13.70 7.13 1.30
C LYS A 93 12.57 8.09 0.98
N GLN A 94 12.29 9.00 1.90
CA GLN A 94 11.33 10.08 1.72
C GLN A 94 12.03 11.37 1.30
N ASN A 95 11.38 12.19 0.46
CA ASN A 95 11.80 13.55 0.12
C ASN A 95 10.97 14.60 0.86
N THR A 96 11.24 15.88 0.59
CA THR A 96 10.52 17.01 1.21
C THR A 96 9.06 17.16 0.80
N ASP A 97 8.64 16.49 -0.28
CA ASP A 97 7.27 16.50 -0.80
C ASP A 97 6.48 15.26 -0.37
N ASP A 98 6.92 14.58 0.70
CA ASP A 98 6.35 13.35 1.25
C ASP A 98 6.27 12.17 0.25
N VAL A 99 7.05 12.24 -0.83
CA VAL A 99 7.19 11.13 -1.75
C VAL A 99 8.21 10.14 -1.21
N VAL A 100 7.80 8.88 -1.09
CA VAL A 100 8.67 7.78 -0.64
C VAL A 100 9.12 6.96 -1.84
N HIS A 101 10.42 6.77 -1.98
CA HIS A 101 11.03 5.89 -2.96
C HIS A 101 11.42 4.58 -2.30
N ILE A 102 10.87 3.48 -2.80
CA ILE A 102 11.09 2.12 -2.29
C ILE A 102 11.70 1.27 -3.39
N ARG A 103 12.73 0.46 -3.04
CA ARG A 103 13.31 -0.55 -3.91
C ARG A 103 13.18 -1.92 -3.29
N ILE A 104 12.71 -2.86 -4.10
CA ILE A 104 12.56 -4.28 -3.77
C ILE A 104 13.66 -5.05 -4.48
N ASP A 105 14.46 -5.78 -3.73
CA ASP A 105 15.47 -6.70 -4.27
C ASP A 105 14.80 -7.99 -4.74
N MET A 106 15.08 -8.38 -5.96
CA MET A 106 14.54 -9.59 -6.56
C MET A 106 15.61 -10.68 -6.63
N PRO A 107 15.22 -11.96 -6.46
CA PRO A 107 16.17 -13.06 -6.65
C PRO A 107 16.62 -13.15 -8.11
N LEU A 108 17.90 -13.42 -8.33
CA LEU A 108 18.43 -13.66 -9.68
C LEU A 108 17.66 -14.80 -10.37
N PRO A 109 17.36 -14.70 -11.68
CA PRO A 109 17.92 -13.74 -12.64
C PRO A 109 17.05 -12.47 -12.85
N PHE A 110 16.09 -12.19 -12.00
CA PHE A 110 15.13 -11.08 -12.21
C PHE A 110 15.73 -9.74 -11.83
N SER A 111 15.35 -8.71 -12.58
CA SER A 111 15.69 -7.32 -12.25
C SER A 111 14.98 -6.91 -10.95
N ASP A 112 15.56 -5.99 -10.19
CA ASP A 112 14.88 -5.40 -9.03
C ASP A 112 13.67 -4.57 -9.44
N ARG A 113 12.81 -4.24 -8.48
CA ARG A 113 11.67 -3.35 -8.66
C ARG A 113 11.86 -2.10 -7.82
N ASP A 114 11.36 -0.99 -8.34
CA ASP A 114 11.24 0.22 -7.54
C ASP A 114 9.90 0.92 -7.81
N TYR A 115 9.50 1.75 -6.87
CA TYR A 115 8.34 2.61 -7.03
C TYR A 115 8.45 3.86 -6.15
N THR A 116 7.75 4.91 -6.56
CA THR A 116 7.61 6.14 -5.80
C THR A 116 6.15 6.34 -5.45
N VAL A 117 5.85 6.55 -4.17
CA VAL A 117 4.49 6.63 -3.66
C VAL A 117 4.30 7.80 -2.72
N VAL A 118 3.07 8.24 -2.57
CA VAL A 118 2.60 9.08 -1.46
C VAL A 118 1.64 8.26 -0.62
N PHE A 119 1.63 8.55 0.68
CA PHE A 119 0.74 7.92 1.64
C PHE A 119 -0.39 8.86 2.05
N ASP A 120 -1.52 8.29 2.42
CA ASP A 120 -2.69 8.97 2.96
C ASP A 120 -3.28 8.16 4.12
N GLU A 121 -3.79 8.83 5.14
CA GLU A 121 -4.34 8.20 6.33
C GLU A 121 -5.79 8.62 6.56
N VAL A 122 -6.61 7.65 6.87
CA VAL A 122 -7.98 7.85 7.37
C VAL A 122 -8.14 7.10 8.68
N VAL A 123 -8.61 7.79 9.71
CA VAL A 123 -8.94 7.22 11.02
C VAL A 123 -10.42 7.34 11.25
N ASP A 124 -11.10 6.23 11.53
CA ASP A 124 -12.53 6.18 11.83
C ASP A 124 -12.79 5.26 13.02
N GLY A 125 -13.04 5.86 14.19
CA GLY A 125 -13.24 5.13 15.43
C GLY A 125 -12.03 4.26 15.81
N ASN A 126 -12.20 2.95 15.79
CA ASN A 126 -11.19 1.95 16.08
C ASN A 126 -10.52 1.35 14.81
N GLU A 127 -10.68 2.01 13.68
CA GLU A 127 -10.10 1.61 12.41
C GLU A 127 -9.10 2.65 11.91
N ILE A 128 -8.00 2.18 11.31
CA ILE A 128 -7.04 3.02 10.60
C ILE A 128 -6.83 2.43 9.20
N LEU A 129 -6.96 3.29 8.20
CA LEU A 129 -6.61 2.98 6.83
C LEU A 129 -5.42 3.84 6.42
N TYR A 130 -4.28 3.22 6.16
CA TYR A 130 -3.07 3.88 5.68
C TYR A 130 -2.74 3.39 4.29
N SER A 131 -3.13 4.17 3.29
CA SER A 131 -3.06 3.80 1.88
C SER A 131 -1.91 4.47 1.16
N TYR A 132 -1.44 3.87 0.07
CA TYR A 132 -0.41 4.45 -0.79
C TYR A 132 -0.75 4.27 -2.27
N LYS A 133 -0.27 5.21 -3.08
CA LYS A 133 -0.40 5.16 -4.53
C LYS A 133 0.85 5.68 -5.24
N ALA A 134 1.15 5.10 -6.39
CA ALA A 134 2.26 5.54 -7.22
C ALA A 134 2.10 6.99 -7.69
N VAL A 135 3.21 7.72 -7.65
CA VAL A 135 3.35 9.08 -8.18
C VAL A 135 4.65 9.18 -8.98
N VAL A 136 4.69 10.12 -9.91
CA VAL A 136 5.94 10.45 -10.60
C VAL A 136 6.66 11.54 -9.80
N SER A 137 7.93 11.31 -9.48
CA SER A 137 8.77 12.29 -8.79
C SER A 137 10.02 12.60 -9.60
N LYS A 138 10.37 13.88 -9.70
CA LYS A 138 11.62 14.33 -10.35
C LYS A 138 12.85 14.04 -9.48
N ASP A 139 12.66 13.96 -8.16
CA ASP A 139 13.72 13.69 -7.19
C ASP A 139 14.16 12.23 -7.21
N PHE A 140 13.27 11.35 -7.66
CA PHE A 140 13.49 9.92 -7.75
C PHE A 140 13.29 9.41 -9.19
N PRO A 141 14.26 9.70 -10.10
CA PRO A 141 14.22 9.20 -11.46
C PRO A 141 14.27 7.66 -11.48
N GLU A 142 13.88 7.06 -12.61
CA GLU A 142 13.96 5.62 -12.79
C GLU A 142 15.40 5.12 -12.59
N MET A 143 15.54 4.03 -11.85
CA MET A 143 16.84 3.44 -11.56
C MET A 143 17.30 2.54 -12.70
N LYS A 144 18.60 2.60 -13.01
CA LYS A 144 19.18 1.68 -13.99
C LYS A 144 19.11 0.24 -13.49
N ASN A 145 18.75 -0.70 -14.36
CA ASN A 145 18.57 -2.13 -14.06
C ASN A 145 17.47 -2.42 -13.02
N CYS A 146 16.48 -1.55 -12.93
CA CYS A 146 15.33 -1.70 -12.07
C CYS A 146 14.05 -1.52 -12.88
N VAL A 147 13.01 -2.28 -12.57
CA VAL A 147 11.69 -2.14 -13.22
C VAL A 147 10.83 -1.24 -12.37
N ARG A 148 10.47 -0.05 -12.89
CA ARG A 148 9.58 0.88 -12.21
C ARG A 148 8.14 0.35 -12.20
N LEU A 149 7.57 0.14 -10.99
CA LEU A 149 6.18 -0.26 -10.78
C LEU A 149 5.27 0.97 -10.82
N VAL A 150 4.87 1.37 -12.02
CA VAL A 150 4.06 2.59 -12.24
C VAL A 150 2.63 2.50 -11.70
N ASN A 151 2.15 1.31 -11.38
CA ASN A 151 0.83 1.06 -10.80
C ASN A 151 0.93 0.58 -9.34
N ALA A 152 2.08 0.83 -8.66
CA ALA A 152 2.23 0.46 -7.26
C ALA A 152 1.18 1.17 -6.42
N GLN A 153 0.41 0.40 -5.67
CA GLN A 153 -0.63 0.93 -4.82
C GLN A 153 -1.12 -0.16 -3.87
N GLY A 154 -1.56 0.26 -2.70
CA GLY A 154 -2.05 -0.66 -1.67
C GLY A 154 -2.46 0.08 -0.42
N GLU A 155 -2.74 -0.68 0.62
CA GLU A 155 -3.19 -0.16 1.91
C GLU A 155 -2.86 -1.10 3.06
N TRP A 156 -2.66 -0.51 4.21
CA TRP A 156 -2.73 -1.15 5.50
C TRP A 156 -4.09 -0.82 6.12
N TYR A 157 -4.87 -1.83 6.42
CA TYR A 157 -6.09 -1.72 7.21
C TYR A 157 -5.82 -2.31 8.59
N LEU A 158 -6.09 -1.52 9.62
CA LEU A 158 -5.95 -1.91 11.02
C LEU A 158 -7.30 -1.77 11.71
N TYR A 159 -7.62 -2.73 12.53
CA TYR A 159 -8.81 -2.70 13.38
C TYR A 159 -8.39 -3.04 14.81
N GLU A 160 -8.70 -2.12 15.75
CA GLU A 160 -8.45 -2.35 17.18
C GLU A 160 -9.41 -3.40 17.71
N MET A 161 -8.85 -4.45 18.26
CA MET A 161 -9.60 -5.54 18.87
C MET A 161 -9.55 -5.44 20.39
N ASP A 162 -10.41 -6.22 21.07
CA ASP A 162 -10.35 -6.36 22.52
C ASP A 162 -8.98 -6.93 22.98
N ASN A 163 -8.61 -6.68 24.24
CA ASN A 163 -7.40 -7.21 24.87
C ASN A 163 -6.07 -6.76 24.24
N ASN A 164 -5.99 -5.49 23.81
CA ASN A 164 -4.74 -4.90 23.28
C ASN A 164 -4.20 -5.67 22.07
N LYS A 165 -5.10 -6.10 21.18
CA LYS A 165 -4.80 -6.75 19.93
C LYS A 165 -5.21 -5.90 18.74
N THR A 166 -4.52 -6.07 17.65
CA THR A 166 -4.82 -5.40 16.38
C THR A 166 -4.95 -6.42 15.26
N TYR A 167 -6.10 -6.44 14.58
CA TYR A 167 -6.20 -7.10 13.28
C TYR A 167 -5.52 -6.23 12.25
N VAL A 168 -4.62 -6.81 11.46
CA VAL A 168 -3.87 -6.14 10.40
C VAL A 168 -4.12 -6.84 9.08
N ARG A 169 -4.41 -6.06 8.04
CA ARG A 169 -4.44 -6.52 6.66
C ARG A 169 -3.66 -5.57 5.77
N TYR A 170 -2.73 -6.13 5.03
CA TYR A 170 -2.01 -5.46 3.95
C TYR A 170 -2.59 -5.89 2.61
N THR A 171 -3.02 -4.94 1.79
CA THR A 171 -3.51 -5.17 0.42
C THR A 171 -2.61 -4.44 -0.57
N TRP A 172 -2.24 -5.10 -1.67
CA TRP A 172 -1.36 -4.49 -2.67
C TRP A 172 -1.68 -4.92 -4.09
N ASN A 173 -1.32 -4.06 -5.06
CA ASN A 173 -1.34 -4.42 -6.48
C ASN A 173 -0.23 -5.44 -6.76
N GLY A 174 -0.62 -6.65 -7.11
CA GLY A 174 0.29 -7.79 -7.31
C GLY A 174 1.00 -7.82 -8.68
N GLN A 175 0.97 -6.74 -9.47
CA GLN A 175 1.67 -6.70 -10.76
C GLN A 175 3.19 -6.69 -10.54
N MET A 176 3.88 -7.65 -11.13
CA MET A 176 5.34 -7.73 -11.06
C MET A 176 6.04 -6.96 -12.18
N LEU A 177 5.37 -6.75 -13.31
CA LEU A 177 5.91 -6.15 -14.54
C LEU A 177 7.26 -6.75 -15.00
N GLY A 178 7.83 -6.22 -16.06
CA GLY A 178 9.14 -6.60 -16.57
C GLY A 178 9.28 -8.08 -16.90
N ASP A 179 10.39 -8.66 -16.47
CA ASP A 179 10.87 -10.00 -16.81
C ASP A 179 10.33 -11.14 -15.92
N PHE A 180 9.49 -10.84 -14.94
CA PHE A 180 8.98 -11.86 -14.02
C PHE A 180 7.88 -12.73 -14.68
N PRO A 181 8.01 -14.07 -14.68
CA PRO A 181 7.10 -14.96 -15.38
C PRO A 181 5.77 -15.12 -14.64
N LYS A 182 4.66 -15.10 -15.37
CA LYS A 182 3.31 -15.20 -14.79
C LYS A 182 3.06 -16.48 -13.99
N TRP A 183 3.71 -17.59 -14.33
CA TRP A 183 3.58 -18.84 -13.59
C TRP A 183 4.15 -18.77 -12.17
N GLY A 184 5.07 -17.83 -11.91
CA GLY A 184 5.66 -17.59 -10.59
C GLY A 184 4.87 -16.66 -9.68
N TYR A 185 3.81 -15.99 -10.19
CA TYR A 185 3.09 -14.93 -9.46
C TYR A 185 2.53 -15.41 -8.12
N LYS A 186 1.83 -16.54 -8.08
CA LYS A 186 1.21 -17.04 -6.85
C LYS A 186 2.24 -17.29 -5.76
N GLN A 187 3.37 -17.91 -6.11
CA GLN A 187 4.47 -18.17 -5.19
C GLN A 187 5.11 -16.85 -4.70
N ALA A 188 5.30 -15.88 -5.60
CA ALA A 188 5.82 -14.56 -5.24
C ALA A 188 4.89 -13.81 -4.28
N TRP A 189 3.58 -13.83 -4.53
CA TRP A 189 2.58 -13.20 -3.67
C TRP A 189 2.52 -13.85 -2.28
N THR A 190 2.54 -15.21 -2.21
CA THR A 190 2.57 -15.93 -0.94
C THR A 190 3.83 -15.56 -0.15
N ARG A 191 5.00 -15.58 -0.79
CA ARG A 191 6.25 -15.17 -0.14
C ARG A 191 6.22 -13.74 0.36
N GLN A 192 5.79 -12.81 -0.48
CA GLN A 192 5.69 -11.38 -0.16
C GLN A 192 4.72 -11.12 1.00
N GLY A 193 3.53 -11.75 0.99
CA GLY A 193 2.55 -11.61 2.06
C GLY A 193 3.09 -12.12 3.40
N ASN A 194 3.70 -13.31 3.42
CA ASN A 194 4.33 -13.86 4.61
C ASN A 194 5.44 -12.95 5.15
N GLU A 195 6.34 -12.49 4.27
CA GLU A 195 7.46 -11.64 4.66
C GLU A 195 6.96 -10.32 5.28
N ILE A 196 6.10 -9.59 4.57
CA ILE A 196 5.65 -8.26 5.01
C ILE A 196 4.95 -8.35 6.36
N ILE A 197 4.02 -9.29 6.54
CA ILE A 197 3.27 -9.43 7.79
C ILE A 197 4.15 -9.94 8.93
N SER A 198 5.01 -10.93 8.68
CA SER A 198 5.93 -11.45 9.71
C SER A 198 6.97 -10.42 10.15
N CYS A 199 7.53 -9.64 9.20
CA CYS A 199 8.48 -8.59 9.51
C CYS A 199 7.83 -7.45 10.31
N LEU A 200 6.60 -7.07 9.96
CA LEU A 200 5.83 -6.10 10.73
C LEU A 200 5.64 -6.59 12.18
N ALA A 201 5.14 -7.80 12.37
CA ALA A 201 4.88 -8.35 13.70
C ALA A 201 6.15 -8.40 14.56
N LYS A 202 7.28 -8.87 14.00
CA LYS A 202 8.59 -8.90 14.68
C LYS A 202 9.08 -7.51 15.06
N GLU A 203 8.93 -6.53 14.17
CA GLU A 203 9.38 -5.16 14.45
C GLU A 203 8.52 -4.48 15.50
N VAL A 204 7.20 -4.72 15.51
CA VAL A 204 6.29 -4.26 16.57
C VAL A 204 6.71 -4.86 17.91
N GLU A 205 6.96 -6.16 17.98
CA GLU A 205 7.43 -6.85 19.18
C GLU A 205 8.76 -6.27 19.67
N ARG A 206 9.76 -6.13 18.79
CA ARG A 206 11.07 -5.58 19.11
C ARG A 206 10.97 -4.18 19.72
N ARG A 207 10.18 -3.27 19.09
CA ARG A 207 10.04 -1.88 19.60
C ARG A 207 9.35 -1.81 20.96
N ASN A 208 8.40 -2.70 21.23
CA ASN A 208 7.73 -2.73 22.53
C ASN A 208 8.60 -3.38 23.62
N TYR A 209 9.47 -4.35 23.26
CA TYR A 209 10.43 -4.92 24.22
C TYR A 209 11.49 -3.90 24.66
N ASP A 210 12.00 -3.09 23.72
CA ASP A 210 13.04 -2.08 23.99
C ASP A 210 12.51 -0.89 24.84
N GLN A 211 11.20 -0.76 25.04
CA GLN A 211 10.57 0.30 25.84
C GLN A 211 10.26 -0.12 27.29
N ASN A 212 10.37 -1.41 27.62
CA ASN A 212 10.14 -1.97 28.97
C ASN A 212 11.48 -2.27 29.68
#